data_bf11c7c2608cbdfe4ccb1812812a5f09
#
_entry.id   bf11c7c2608cbdfe4ccb1812812a5f09
#
_cell.length_a   1.000
_cell.length_b   1.000
_cell.length_c   1.000
_cell.angle_alpha   90.00
_cell.angle_beta   90.00
_cell.angle_gamma   90.00
#
_symmetry.space_group_name_H-M   'P 1'
#
loop_
_entity.id
_entity.type
_entity.pdbx_description
1 polymer ?
#
loop_
_entity_poly.entity_id
_entity_poly.type
_entity_poly.pdbx_seq_one_letter_code
_entity_poly.pdbx_strand_id
1 'polypeptide(L)'
;GGGLALAVVLMARDRKSMNFKYMLPIYPMIDDRDETSSTHEVTEIGIWDRSANIEAWNWYLGGKPADSYAAPARATDLSGLPPAFIDVGELDAFRDEDAEFALRLLKSGVACEFRIYPGAYHGSEIFAPEAELSKRIVAGRVDALKRFIAL
;
A
#
# COMPACT_ATOMS: atom_id res chain seq x y z
N GLY A 1 -6.33 -2.46 5.21
CA GLY A 1 -5.70 -1.73 6.33
C GLY A 1 -4.63 -0.74 5.86
N GLY A 2 -3.77 -1.12 4.90
CA GLY A 2 -2.66 -0.28 4.42
C GLY A 2 -3.12 1.06 3.82
N GLY A 3 -4.18 1.03 3.00
CA GLY A 3 -4.77 2.25 2.43
C GLY A 3 -5.30 3.21 3.50
N LEU A 4 -5.97 2.68 4.53
CA LEU A 4 -6.44 3.50 5.66
C LEU A 4 -5.28 4.09 6.47
N ALA A 5 -4.19 3.36 6.63
CA ALA A 5 -2.99 3.87 7.30
C ALA A 5 -2.41 5.09 6.54
N LEU A 6 -2.29 4.99 5.22
CA LEU A 6 -1.87 6.12 4.38
C LEU A 6 -2.85 7.30 4.44
N ALA A 7 -4.15 7.03 4.38
CA ALA A 7 -5.19 8.07 4.49
C ALA A 7 -5.08 8.85 5.82
N VAL A 8 -4.86 8.15 6.93
CA VAL A 8 -4.67 8.78 8.25
C VAL A 8 -3.42 9.65 8.29
N VAL A 9 -2.32 9.19 7.72
CA VAL A 9 -1.07 9.96 7.68
C VAL A 9 -1.22 11.22 6.81
N LEU A 10 -1.85 11.12 5.63
CA LEU A 10 -2.18 12.25 4.77
C LEU A 10 -3.05 13.27 5.52
N MET A 11 -4.13 12.80 6.12
CA MET A 11 -5.06 13.65 6.86
C MET A 11 -4.39 14.35 8.05
N ALA A 12 -3.53 13.65 8.78
CA ALA A 12 -2.81 14.20 9.92
C ALA A 12 -1.84 15.32 9.50
N ARG A 13 -1.11 15.11 8.40
CA ARG A 13 -0.24 16.14 7.80
C ARG A 13 -1.06 17.38 7.42
N ASP A 14 -2.13 17.21 6.65
CA ASP A 14 -2.92 18.31 6.13
C ASP A 14 -3.62 19.11 7.23
N ARG A 15 -4.07 18.42 8.26
CA ARG A 15 -4.70 19.04 9.45
C ARG A 15 -3.71 19.54 10.50
N LYS A 16 -2.40 19.25 10.32
CA LYS A 16 -1.35 19.55 11.31
C LYS A 16 -1.70 19.05 12.71
N SER A 17 -2.37 17.90 12.77
CA SER A 17 -2.92 17.36 14.03
C SER A 17 -1.97 16.41 14.74
N MET A 18 -1.11 15.71 13.99
CA MET A 18 -0.17 14.72 14.52
C MET A 18 1.01 14.55 13.57
N ASN A 19 2.21 14.40 14.11
CA ASN A 19 3.41 14.06 13.35
C ASN A 19 3.74 12.58 13.54
N PHE A 20 3.53 11.78 12.50
CA PHE A 20 4.00 10.41 12.45
C PHE A 20 5.50 10.41 12.14
N LYS A 21 6.26 9.60 12.86
CA LYS A 21 7.69 9.43 12.58
C LYS A 21 7.93 8.56 11.35
N TYR A 22 6.96 7.68 11.02
CA TYR A 22 7.13 6.63 10.05
C TYR A 22 5.80 6.03 9.60
N MET A 23 5.73 5.49 8.39
CA MET A 23 4.59 4.74 7.89
C MET A 23 5.03 3.41 7.26
N LEU A 24 4.26 2.36 7.54
CA LEU A 24 4.50 1.00 7.03
C LEU A 24 3.20 0.43 6.47
N PRO A 25 2.71 0.96 5.35
CA PRO A 25 1.54 0.39 4.67
C PRO A 25 1.93 -0.91 3.97
N ILE A 26 1.19 -1.97 4.28
CA ILE A 26 1.41 -3.32 3.76
C ILE A 26 0.42 -3.53 2.63
N TYR A 27 0.90 -3.82 1.42
CA TYR A 27 0.13 -4.00 0.17
C TYR A 27 -1.15 -3.14 0.16
N PRO A 28 -1.02 -1.81 0.24
CA PRO A 28 -2.15 -0.93 0.44
C PRO A 28 -3.05 -0.81 -0.80
N MET A 29 -4.35 -0.96 -0.63
CA MET A 29 -5.38 -0.61 -1.60
C MET A 29 -5.55 0.91 -1.58
N ILE A 30 -5.10 1.62 -2.62
CA ILE A 30 -4.98 3.08 -2.64
C ILE A 30 -5.54 3.77 -3.88
N ASP A 31 -5.88 3.02 -4.92
CA ASP A 31 -6.38 3.57 -6.17
C ASP A 31 -7.72 2.95 -6.59
N ASP A 32 -8.77 3.78 -6.61
CA ASP A 32 -10.13 3.37 -6.96
C ASP A 32 -10.41 3.34 -8.47
N ARG A 33 -9.43 3.73 -9.32
CA ARG A 33 -9.66 3.91 -10.76
C ARG A 33 -9.63 2.62 -11.57
N ASP A 34 -9.03 1.55 -11.04
CA ASP A 34 -8.90 0.25 -11.72
C ASP A 34 -8.18 0.36 -13.08
N GLU A 35 -7.13 1.19 -13.16
CA GLU A 35 -6.43 1.52 -14.41
C GLU A 35 -5.06 0.84 -14.55
N THR A 36 -4.54 0.20 -13.49
CA THR A 36 -3.19 -0.39 -13.51
C THR A 36 -3.16 -1.74 -14.22
N SER A 37 -1.99 -2.10 -14.78
CA SER A 37 -1.83 -3.41 -15.42
C SER A 37 -2.03 -4.55 -14.42
N SER A 38 -1.49 -4.43 -13.20
CA SER A 38 -1.63 -5.49 -12.19
C SER A 38 -3.08 -5.77 -11.79
N THR A 39 -3.96 -4.75 -11.72
CA THR A 39 -5.39 -4.98 -11.50
C THR A 39 -6.03 -5.80 -12.62
N HIS A 40 -5.60 -5.59 -13.86
CA HIS A 40 -6.12 -6.30 -15.01
C HIS A 40 -5.51 -7.71 -15.20
N GLU A 41 -4.31 -7.94 -14.69
CA GLU A 41 -3.61 -9.23 -14.73
C GLU A 41 -4.12 -10.20 -13.67
N VAL A 42 -4.47 -9.70 -12.47
CA VAL A 42 -4.87 -10.53 -11.32
C VAL A 42 -6.39 -10.68 -11.30
N THR A 43 -6.90 -11.60 -12.12
CA THR A 43 -8.36 -11.81 -12.32
C THR A 43 -8.89 -13.05 -11.63
N GLU A 44 -8.05 -14.05 -11.32
CA GLU A 44 -8.49 -15.36 -10.80
C GLU A 44 -7.54 -15.93 -9.73
N ILE A 45 -6.58 -15.15 -9.24
CA ILE A 45 -5.59 -15.64 -8.26
C ILE A 45 -6.07 -15.33 -6.85
N GLY A 46 -6.94 -16.19 -6.33
CA GLY A 46 -7.04 -16.48 -4.93
C GLY A 46 -7.75 -15.45 -4.07
N ILE A 47 -7.04 -14.69 -3.25
CA ILE A 47 -7.58 -14.01 -2.07
C ILE A 47 -8.11 -12.62 -2.39
N TRP A 48 -7.46 -11.92 -3.30
CA TRP A 48 -7.85 -10.58 -3.75
C TRP A 48 -7.57 -10.45 -5.23
N ASP A 49 -8.60 -10.29 -6.01
CA ASP A 49 -8.55 -10.12 -7.45
C ASP A 49 -9.24 -8.83 -7.90
N ARG A 50 -9.26 -8.60 -9.19
CA ARG A 50 -9.88 -7.41 -9.78
C ARG A 50 -11.36 -7.28 -9.43
N SER A 51 -12.12 -8.37 -9.46
CA SER A 51 -13.57 -8.31 -9.18
C SER A 51 -13.84 -7.97 -7.73
N ALA A 52 -13.10 -8.56 -6.80
CA ALA A 52 -13.15 -8.23 -5.39
C ALA A 52 -12.73 -6.77 -5.13
N ASN A 53 -11.72 -6.28 -5.86
CA ASN A 53 -11.26 -4.90 -5.75
C ASN A 53 -12.34 -3.89 -6.18
N ILE A 54 -12.96 -4.10 -7.34
CA ILE A 54 -14.06 -3.25 -7.83
C ILE A 54 -15.23 -3.23 -6.84
N GLU A 55 -15.63 -4.41 -6.34
CA GLU A 55 -16.72 -4.52 -5.39
C GLU A 55 -16.41 -3.83 -4.05
N ALA A 56 -15.19 -4.01 -3.54
CA ALA A 56 -14.74 -3.37 -2.31
C ALA A 56 -14.71 -1.84 -2.42
N TRP A 57 -14.25 -1.29 -3.53
CA TRP A 57 -14.33 0.15 -3.78
C TRP A 57 -15.75 0.66 -3.84
N ASN A 58 -16.66 -0.07 -4.50
CA ASN A 58 -18.09 0.28 -4.55
C ASN A 58 -18.71 0.33 -3.15
N TRP A 59 -18.42 -0.66 -2.30
CA TRP A 59 -18.90 -0.67 -0.91
C TRP A 59 -18.29 0.46 -0.08
N TYR A 60 -16.98 0.66 -0.20
CA TYR A 60 -16.26 1.65 0.58
C TYR A 60 -16.69 3.07 0.26
N LEU A 61 -16.87 3.38 -1.02
CA LEU A 61 -17.27 4.71 -1.48
C LEU A 61 -18.77 4.96 -1.37
N GLY A 62 -19.61 3.91 -1.40
CA GLY A 62 -21.07 4.05 -1.34
C GLY A 62 -21.63 4.92 -2.45
N GLY A 63 -21.05 4.85 -3.65
CA GLY A 63 -21.47 5.64 -4.83
C GLY A 63 -20.96 7.10 -4.81
N LYS A 64 -20.15 7.49 -3.85
CA LYS A 64 -19.53 8.82 -3.81
C LYS A 64 -18.20 8.82 -4.57
N PRO A 65 -17.79 9.96 -5.15
CA PRO A 65 -16.46 10.10 -5.73
C PRO A 65 -15.39 9.97 -4.63
N ALA A 66 -14.27 9.29 -4.97
CA ALA A 66 -13.14 9.20 -4.07
C ALA A 66 -12.37 10.52 -4.00
N ASP A 67 -12.01 10.91 -2.78
CA ASP A 67 -11.01 11.94 -2.53
C ASP A 67 -9.64 11.29 -2.14
N SER A 68 -8.66 12.12 -1.85
CA SER A 68 -7.32 11.63 -1.46
C SER A 68 -7.27 10.93 -0.10
N TYR A 69 -8.29 11.07 0.73
CA TYR A 69 -8.38 10.36 2.00
C TYR A 69 -9.11 9.03 1.87
N ALA A 70 -9.93 8.86 0.86
CA ALA A 70 -10.49 7.56 0.51
C ALA A 70 -9.50 6.75 -0.34
N ALA A 71 -8.91 7.39 -1.36
CA ALA A 71 -7.96 6.80 -2.29
C ALA A 71 -6.64 7.60 -2.30
N PRO A 72 -5.64 7.24 -1.48
CA PRO A 72 -4.38 7.96 -1.34
C PRO A 72 -3.61 8.21 -2.65
N ALA A 73 -3.77 7.36 -3.66
CA ALA A 73 -3.21 7.57 -4.99
C ALA A 73 -3.70 8.85 -5.67
N ARG A 74 -4.84 9.40 -5.27
CA ARG A 74 -5.38 10.67 -5.77
C ARG A 74 -4.73 11.92 -5.16
N ALA A 75 -3.95 11.78 -4.09
CA ALA A 75 -3.24 12.91 -3.51
C ALA A 75 -2.24 13.49 -4.52
N THR A 76 -2.32 14.78 -4.79
CA THR A 76 -1.44 15.46 -5.75
C THR A 76 -0.12 15.89 -5.14
N ASP A 77 -0.09 16.15 -3.84
CA ASP A 77 1.09 16.51 -3.07
C ASP A 77 1.35 15.47 -1.97
N LEU A 78 2.52 14.84 -2.02
CA LEU A 78 3.01 13.87 -1.04
C LEU A 78 4.16 14.43 -0.19
N SER A 79 4.52 15.70 -0.36
CA SER A 79 5.57 16.33 0.44
C SER A 79 5.23 16.37 1.93
N GLY A 80 6.24 16.35 2.78
CA GLY A 80 6.05 16.42 4.23
C GLY A 80 5.44 15.18 4.89
N LEU A 81 5.22 14.10 4.15
CA LEU A 81 4.88 12.81 4.74
C LEU A 81 6.12 12.18 5.41
N PRO A 82 5.93 11.33 6.42
CA PRO A 82 7.04 10.64 7.07
C PRO A 82 7.68 9.60 6.14
N PRO A 83 8.92 9.16 6.42
CA PRO A 83 9.54 8.05 5.71
C PRO A 83 8.65 6.82 5.68
N ALA A 84 8.72 6.06 4.59
CA ALA A 84 7.86 4.92 4.32
C ALA A 84 8.64 3.63 4.09
N PHE A 85 8.02 2.52 4.49
CA PHE A 85 8.30 1.20 3.94
C PHE A 85 7.00 0.66 3.34
N ILE A 86 7.01 0.32 2.07
CA ILE A 86 5.88 -0.26 1.36
C ILE A 86 6.30 -1.60 0.80
N ASP A 87 5.50 -2.63 0.95
CA ASP A 87 5.74 -3.91 0.29
C ASP A 87 4.48 -4.48 -0.36
N VAL A 88 4.70 -5.27 -1.41
CA VAL A 88 3.62 -5.89 -2.17
C VAL A 88 4.11 -7.18 -2.84
N GLY A 89 3.20 -8.09 -3.14
CA GLY A 89 3.49 -9.28 -3.95
C GLY A 89 3.57 -8.95 -5.44
N GLU A 90 4.38 -9.71 -6.19
CA GLU A 90 4.40 -9.62 -7.65
C GLU A 90 3.03 -9.98 -8.27
N LEU A 91 2.35 -10.94 -7.66
CA LEU A 91 1.04 -11.46 -8.11
C LEU A 91 -0.12 -10.80 -7.34
N ASP A 92 0.05 -9.54 -6.94
CA ASP A 92 -0.95 -8.77 -6.22
C ASP A 92 -1.58 -7.71 -7.15
N ALA A 93 -2.88 -7.55 -7.10
CA ALA A 93 -3.59 -6.51 -7.85
C ALA A 93 -3.08 -5.10 -7.54
N PHE A 94 -2.57 -4.86 -6.33
CA PHE A 94 -2.06 -3.56 -5.88
C PHE A 94 -0.60 -3.27 -6.27
N ARG A 95 0.09 -4.21 -6.93
CA ARG A 95 1.53 -4.10 -7.29
C ARG A 95 1.88 -2.77 -7.95
N ASP A 96 1.16 -2.41 -8.99
CA ASP A 96 1.53 -1.27 -9.82
C ASP A 96 1.13 0.05 -9.16
N GLU A 97 -0.05 0.14 -8.53
CA GLU A 97 -0.46 1.34 -7.79
C GLU A 97 0.49 1.64 -6.63
N ASP A 98 0.97 0.62 -5.93
CA ASP A 98 1.95 0.74 -4.84
C ASP A 98 3.32 1.19 -5.36
N ALA A 99 3.77 0.64 -6.50
CA ALA A 99 5.01 1.03 -7.15
C ALA A 99 4.98 2.50 -7.60
N GLU A 100 3.90 2.91 -8.25
CA GLU A 100 3.71 4.29 -8.68
C GLU A 100 3.65 5.26 -7.49
N PHE A 101 2.96 4.88 -6.42
CA PHE A 101 2.87 5.69 -5.21
C PHE A 101 4.23 5.83 -4.53
N ALA A 102 5.01 4.74 -4.42
CA ALA A 102 6.37 4.78 -3.87
C ALA A 102 7.29 5.71 -4.67
N LEU A 103 7.23 5.66 -6.02
CA LEU A 103 7.98 6.57 -6.87
C LEU A 103 7.57 8.03 -6.67
N ARG A 104 6.28 8.30 -6.46
CA ARG A 104 5.78 9.65 -6.20
C ARG A 104 6.23 10.17 -4.84
N LEU A 105 6.28 9.32 -3.79
CA LEU A 105 6.89 9.67 -2.51
C LEU A 105 8.33 10.15 -2.68
N LEU A 106 9.15 9.37 -3.38
CA LEU A 106 10.56 9.72 -3.64
C LEU A 106 10.69 11.05 -4.42
N LYS A 107 9.86 11.25 -5.44
CA LYS A 107 9.82 12.51 -6.21
C LYS A 107 9.40 13.72 -5.37
N SER A 108 8.61 13.48 -4.32
CA SER A 108 8.18 14.51 -3.37
C SER A 108 9.17 14.73 -2.22
N GLY A 109 10.37 14.13 -2.29
CA GLY A 109 11.41 14.25 -1.26
C GLY A 109 11.17 13.40 -0.01
N VAL A 110 10.23 12.45 -0.06
CA VAL A 110 9.94 11.52 1.04
C VAL A 110 10.74 10.24 0.86
N ALA A 111 11.55 9.88 1.85
CA ALA A 111 12.30 8.62 1.81
C ALA A 111 11.34 7.43 1.80
N CYS A 112 11.54 6.52 0.85
CA CYS A 112 10.69 5.33 0.70
C CYS A 112 11.53 4.11 0.37
N GLU A 113 11.41 3.07 1.18
CA GLU A 113 11.84 1.73 0.82
C GLU A 113 10.64 0.98 0.25
N PHE A 114 10.76 0.53 -0.99
CA PHE A 114 9.72 -0.23 -1.66
C PHE A 114 10.21 -1.62 -2.02
N ARG A 115 9.41 -2.65 -1.74
CA ARG A 115 9.75 -4.04 -2.04
C ARG A 115 8.64 -4.75 -2.79
N ILE A 116 8.98 -5.38 -3.91
CA ILE A 116 8.13 -6.34 -4.60
C ILE A 116 8.70 -7.74 -4.32
N TYR A 117 7.84 -8.66 -3.88
CA TYR A 117 8.24 -10.04 -3.61
C TYR A 117 7.80 -10.96 -4.77
N PRO A 118 8.75 -11.46 -5.59
CA PRO A 118 8.44 -12.36 -6.69
C PRO A 118 7.72 -13.62 -6.21
N GLY A 119 6.61 -13.96 -6.89
CA GLY A 119 5.77 -15.12 -6.59
C GLY A 119 4.82 -14.95 -5.41
N ALA A 120 4.84 -13.84 -4.68
CA ALA A 120 3.89 -13.57 -3.62
C ALA A 120 2.57 -13.02 -4.19
N TYR A 121 1.45 -13.50 -3.66
CA TYR A 121 0.11 -12.98 -3.89
C TYR A 121 -0.39 -12.22 -2.65
N HIS A 122 -1.52 -11.52 -2.75
CA HIS A 122 -2.07 -10.73 -1.65
C HIS A 122 -2.28 -11.57 -0.39
N GLY A 123 -1.62 -11.21 0.71
CA GLY A 123 -1.74 -11.92 1.98
C GLY A 123 -1.07 -13.29 2.03
N SER A 124 -0.19 -13.62 1.08
CA SER A 124 0.46 -14.94 1.00
C SER A 124 1.12 -15.38 2.31
N GLU A 125 1.66 -14.46 3.08
CA GLU A 125 2.30 -14.73 4.36
C GLU A 125 1.30 -15.11 5.48
N ILE A 126 0.03 -14.75 5.30
CA ILE A 126 -1.05 -15.12 6.24
C ILE A 126 -1.51 -16.55 5.95
N PHE A 127 -1.63 -16.90 4.66
CA PHE A 127 -2.18 -18.18 4.22
C PHE A 127 -1.14 -19.31 4.13
N ALA A 128 0.12 -18.95 3.93
CA ALA A 128 1.25 -19.89 3.88
C ALA A 128 2.41 -19.43 4.77
N PRO A 129 2.21 -19.30 6.11
CA PRO A 129 3.20 -18.70 7.00
C PRO A 129 4.52 -19.48 7.07
N GLU A 130 4.48 -20.78 6.83
CA GLU A 130 5.66 -21.63 6.86
C GLU A 130 6.52 -21.58 5.58
N ALA A 131 6.00 -20.99 4.50
CA ALA A 131 6.76 -20.84 3.27
C ALA A 131 7.96 -19.89 3.48
N GLU A 132 9.11 -20.22 2.86
CA GLU A 132 10.32 -19.39 2.97
C GLU A 132 10.10 -17.96 2.46
N LEU A 133 9.27 -17.81 1.43
CA LEU A 133 8.87 -16.50 0.92
C LEU A 133 8.12 -15.68 2.00
N SER A 134 7.15 -16.29 2.67
CA SER A 134 6.38 -15.66 3.74
C SER A 134 7.25 -15.24 4.92
N LYS A 135 8.18 -16.10 5.33
CA LYS A 135 9.18 -15.78 6.36
C LYS A 135 10.05 -14.57 5.97
N ARG A 136 10.48 -14.49 4.69
CA ARG A 136 11.24 -13.35 4.17
C ARG A 136 10.43 -12.07 4.18
N ILE A 137 9.15 -12.12 3.80
CA ILE A 137 8.23 -10.96 3.83
C ILE A 137 8.12 -10.43 5.25
N VAL A 138 7.77 -11.29 6.20
CA VAL A 138 7.62 -10.90 7.61
C VAL A 138 8.93 -10.38 8.20
N ALA A 139 10.05 -11.05 7.95
CA ALA A 139 11.37 -10.60 8.39
C ALA A 139 11.73 -9.21 7.83
N GLY A 140 11.39 -8.93 6.58
CA GLY A 140 11.60 -7.62 5.95
C GLY A 140 10.81 -6.50 6.63
N ARG A 141 9.55 -6.75 6.96
CA ARG A 141 8.69 -5.79 7.70
C ARG A 141 9.22 -5.54 9.12
N VAL A 142 9.61 -6.61 9.82
CA VAL A 142 10.18 -6.50 11.18
C VAL A 142 11.50 -5.74 11.17
N ASP A 143 12.37 -6.00 10.18
CA ASP A 143 13.64 -5.29 10.03
C ASP A 143 13.40 -3.79 9.77
N ALA A 144 12.50 -3.46 8.85
CA ALA A 144 12.11 -2.09 8.59
C ALA A 144 11.61 -1.39 9.87
N LEU A 145 10.68 -2.03 10.59
CA LEU A 145 10.16 -1.48 11.84
C LEU A 145 11.26 -1.26 12.90
N LYS A 146 12.17 -2.20 13.07
CA LYS A 146 13.31 -2.06 14.01
C LYS A 146 14.20 -0.87 13.67
N ARG A 147 14.52 -0.67 12.40
CA ARG A 147 15.33 0.48 11.94
C ARG A 147 14.67 1.82 12.26
N PHE A 148 13.34 1.88 12.21
CA PHE A 148 12.60 3.12 12.48
C PHE A 148 12.35 3.39 13.97
N ILE A 149 12.23 2.35 14.78
CA ILE A 149 12.14 2.51 16.25
C ILE A 149 13.49 2.93 16.84
N ALA A 150 14.60 2.56 16.20
CA ALA A 150 15.95 2.89 16.64
C ALA A 150 16.40 4.33 16.28
N LEU A 151 15.59 5.06 15.50
CA LEU A 151 15.79 6.47 15.15
C LEU A 151 15.06 7.39 16.14
#